data_76cace8ea4985b8344fef232f5e8f51d
#
_entry.id   76cace8ea4985b8344fef232f5e8f51d
#
_cell.length_a   1.000
_cell.length_b   1.000
_cell.length_c   1.000
_cell.angle_alpha   90.00
_cell.angle_beta   90.00
_cell.angle_gamma   90.00
#
_symmetry.space_group_name_H-M   'P 1'
#
loop_
_entity.id
_entity.type
_entity.pdbx_description
1 polymer ?
#
loop_
_entity_poly.entity_id
_entity_poly.type
_entity_poly.pdbx_seq_one_letter_code
_entity_poly.pdbx_strand_id
1 'polypeptide(L)'
;MEYPILSHHGGTRGVTGSCHQLHLDKAQSLLVDCGLEQGADAAPGAELAPIGFDIGGIQALIITHVHLDHVGRIPALLAAGFRGPILCSEPSAKLLPLVLEDAYKLGISSDPVEVDRYLALLQRLVVALPFEQWHTVVEGQGVACSVRLQRAGHLLGSAYVECDVRYPGVQPSTRVVFSGDLGAHCNPLLRAVQPPERADVLVLESTYGDRLHAPRDDRQQRLEAVIDRALADNGTILIPAFSLGRTQELLYEIEDILHRKSLLNKGKVNEASAPELGVNWSRLPIILDSPLAQRITKAYSELHAYWNAEARQRLGEGRDPLGFGQLLCVDTHAKHQQVVNYLKSTGRPAIVIAGNGMCSGGRIVNYLKAMLGDPRHEVVFVGYQAKGTPGAVIQACEGGEGFVQVDLDGNMYEVRAKVFSLGGYSGHADQSGLIEYAVGMPGAPQRILLVHGESRAKIALADALRRRFSNLMHRPDMVIPE
;
A
#
# COMPACT_ATOMS: atom_id res chain seq x y z
N MET A 1 -31.07 15.88 -14.54
CA MET A 1 -30.16 14.92 -13.90
C MET A 1 -30.39 14.99 -12.40
N GLU A 2 -30.53 13.86 -11.79
CA GLU A 2 -30.77 13.75 -10.34
C GLU A 2 -29.42 13.64 -9.62
N TYR A 3 -29.14 14.52 -8.69
CA TYR A 3 -27.92 14.51 -7.87
C TYR A 3 -28.06 13.56 -6.68
N PRO A 4 -26.95 13.02 -6.12
CA PRO A 4 -25.55 13.26 -6.49
C PRO A 4 -25.12 12.51 -7.76
N ILE A 5 -24.16 13.07 -8.51
CA ILE A 5 -23.59 12.48 -9.73
C ILE A 5 -22.12 12.18 -9.53
N LEU A 6 -21.67 11.05 -10.07
CA LEU A 6 -20.25 10.63 -10.03
C LEU A 6 -19.59 10.86 -11.38
N SER A 7 -18.41 11.47 -11.35
CA SER A 7 -17.45 11.52 -12.46
C SER A 7 -16.14 10.88 -12.06
N HIS A 8 -15.52 10.18 -12.96
CA HIS A 8 -14.23 9.52 -12.73
C HIS A 8 -13.17 10.15 -13.64
N HIS A 9 -12.11 10.67 -13.05
CA HIS A 9 -10.99 11.33 -13.75
C HIS A 9 -9.76 10.42 -13.81
N GLY A 10 -9.88 9.19 -13.29
CA GLY A 10 -8.89 8.15 -13.29
C GLY A 10 -9.32 6.96 -12.44
N GLY A 11 -8.53 5.88 -12.42
CA GLY A 11 -8.83 4.65 -11.70
C GLY A 11 -9.93 3.77 -12.34
N THR A 12 -10.36 4.08 -13.58
CA THR A 12 -11.39 3.28 -14.28
C THR A 12 -10.80 2.27 -15.25
N ARG A 13 -9.60 2.49 -15.77
CA ARG A 13 -8.99 1.62 -16.80
C ARG A 13 -8.00 0.59 -16.24
N GLY A 14 -7.41 0.86 -15.10
CA GLY A 14 -6.39 0.02 -14.47
C GLY A 14 -6.40 0.12 -12.95
N VAL A 15 -5.29 -0.21 -12.33
CA VAL A 15 -5.06 -0.23 -10.88
C VAL A 15 -4.32 1.01 -10.37
N THR A 16 -4.30 2.11 -11.13
CA THR A 16 -3.60 3.34 -10.73
C THR A 16 -4.39 4.58 -11.12
N GLY A 17 -4.01 5.75 -10.58
CA GLY A 17 -4.58 7.03 -10.94
C GLY A 17 -5.97 7.30 -10.35
N SER A 18 -6.30 6.76 -9.19
CA SER A 18 -7.63 6.91 -8.56
C SER A 18 -7.99 8.38 -8.36
N CYS A 19 -9.10 8.82 -8.96
CA CYS A 19 -9.56 10.20 -8.89
C CYS A 19 -11.05 10.27 -9.23
N HIS A 20 -11.90 10.53 -8.23
CA HIS A 20 -13.35 10.47 -8.36
C HIS A 20 -13.98 11.77 -7.85
N GLN A 21 -14.92 12.32 -8.61
CA GLN A 21 -15.62 13.55 -8.23
C GLN A 21 -17.09 13.27 -7.96
N LEU A 22 -17.55 13.63 -6.76
CA LEU A 22 -18.93 13.55 -6.34
C LEU A 22 -19.56 14.94 -6.47
N HIS A 23 -20.36 15.14 -7.52
CA HIS A 23 -21.12 16.37 -7.72
C HIS A 23 -22.35 16.37 -6.82
N LEU A 24 -22.41 17.34 -5.93
CA LEU A 24 -23.51 17.50 -4.98
C LEU A 24 -24.68 18.30 -5.62
N ASP A 25 -24.33 19.27 -6.46
CA ASP A 25 -25.23 20.04 -7.30
C ASP A 25 -24.46 20.58 -8.53
N LYS A 26 -25.02 21.60 -9.22
CA LYS A 26 -24.37 22.21 -10.40
C LYS A 26 -23.10 23.00 -10.07
N ALA A 27 -22.92 23.42 -8.83
CA ALA A 27 -21.88 24.35 -8.40
C ALA A 27 -20.91 23.76 -7.37
N GLN A 28 -21.29 22.67 -6.70
CA GLN A 28 -20.54 22.12 -5.58
C GLN A 28 -20.25 20.64 -5.79
N SER A 29 -19.02 20.25 -5.51
CA SER A 29 -18.56 18.85 -5.59
C SER A 29 -17.50 18.55 -4.53
N LEU A 30 -17.26 17.26 -4.29
CA LEU A 30 -16.12 16.74 -3.53
C LEU A 30 -15.23 15.93 -4.46
N LEU A 31 -13.93 15.99 -4.26
CA LEU A 31 -12.97 15.13 -4.94
C LEU A 31 -12.52 14.04 -3.96
N VAL A 32 -12.55 12.78 -4.36
CA VAL A 32 -12.02 11.65 -3.60
C VAL A 32 -10.82 11.09 -4.33
N ASP A 33 -9.68 11.21 -3.71
CA ASP A 33 -8.34 10.95 -4.24
C ASP A 33 -7.95 11.84 -5.44
N CYS A 34 -6.65 11.93 -5.68
CA CYS A 34 -6.05 12.60 -6.83
C CYS A 34 -4.74 11.89 -7.17
N GLY A 35 -4.88 10.70 -7.72
CA GLY A 35 -3.81 9.73 -7.90
C GLY A 35 -3.02 9.90 -9.18
N LEU A 36 -1.79 9.40 -9.16
CA LEU A 36 -0.89 9.35 -10.30
C LEU A 36 -1.06 8.01 -11.04
N GLU A 37 -1.19 8.06 -12.35
CA GLU A 37 -1.08 6.87 -13.19
C GLU A 37 0.36 6.34 -13.16
N GLN A 38 0.52 5.04 -13.00
CA GLN A 38 1.82 4.38 -12.86
C GLN A 38 1.92 3.15 -13.78
N GLY A 39 3.15 2.72 -14.06
CA GLY A 39 3.41 1.52 -14.85
C GLY A 39 3.23 1.72 -16.36
N ALA A 40 2.78 0.67 -17.05
CA ALA A 40 2.64 0.66 -18.51
C ALA A 40 1.55 1.62 -19.04
N ASP A 41 0.62 2.00 -18.20
CA ASP A 41 -0.50 2.90 -18.54
C ASP A 41 -0.12 4.38 -18.37
N ALA A 42 1.01 4.68 -17.72
CA ALA A 42 1.48 6.05 -17.52
C ALA A 42 2.17 6.60 -18.77
N ALA A 43 1.70 7.74 -19.25
CA ALA A 43 2.44 8.49 -20.27
C ALA A 43 3.75 9.06 -19.67
N PRO A 44 4.84 9.17 -20.45
CA PRO A 44 6.05 9.84 -19.97
C PRO A 44 5.74 11.27 -19.49
N GLY A 45 6.16 11.62 -18.27
CA GLY A 45 5.88 12.92 -17.65
C GLY A 45 4.45 13.07 -17.10
N ALA A 46 3.74 11.97 -16.87
CA ALA A 46 2.38 11.99 -16.29
C ALA A 46 2.31 12.71 -14.95
N GLU A 47 3.39 12.68 -14.16
CA GLU A 47 3.54 13.39 -12.90
C GLU A 47 3.47 14.91 -13.03
N LEU A 48 3.84 15.44 -14.21
CA LEU A 48 3.80 16.87 -14.54
C LEU A 48 2.55 17.25 -15.36
N ALA A 49 1.74 16.26 -15.76
CA ALA A 49 0.54 16.52 -16.55
C ALA A 49 -0.45 17.43 -15.78
N PRO A 50 -0.96 18.50 -16.41
CA PRO A 50 -1.92 19.38 -15.78
C PRO A 50 -3.22 18.62 -15.44
N ILE A 51 -3.99 19.16 -14.49
CA ILE A 51 -5.35 18.68 -14.23
C ILE A 51 -6.22 18.94 -15.44
N GLY A 52 -6.82 17.88 -16.01
CA GLY A 52 -7.61 17.93 -17.24
C GLY A 52 -9.12 18.11 -17.05
N PHE A 53 -9.57 18.39 -15.82
CA PHE A 53 -10.98 18.57 -15.50
C PHE A 53 -11.21 19.90 -14.74
N ASP A 54 -12.46 20.34 -14.70
CA ASP A 54 -12.82 21.57 -13.98
C ASP A 54 -12.72 21.35 -12.48
N ILE A 55 -11.91 22.17 -11.81
CA ILE A 55 -11.74 22.19 -10.35
C ILE A 55 -12.63 23.24 -9.67
N GLY A 56 -13.32 24.06 -10.45
CA GLY A 56 -14.28 25.04 -9.94
C GLY A 56 -15.39 24.34 -9.16
N GLY A 57 -15.67 24.79 -7.96
CA GLY A 57 -16.71 24.20 -7.12
C GLY A 57 -16.28 22.97 -6.29
N ILE A 58 -15.06 22.49 -6.38
CA ILE A 58 -14.54 21.46 -5.49
C ILE A 58 -14.36 22.03 -4.09
N GLN A 59 -15.22 21.60 -3.15
CA GLN A 59 -15.25 22.10 -1.79
C GLN A 59 -14.15 21.49 -0.91
N ALA A 60 -13.79 20.23 -1.15
CA ALA A 60 -12.73 19.51 -0.45
C ALA A 60 -12.15 18.39 -1.33
N LEU A 61 -10.86 18.08 -1.11
CA LEU A 61 -10.25 16.83 -1.50
C LEU A 61 -10.27 15.88 -0.30
N ILE A 62 -10.77 14.66 -0.47
CA ILE A 62 -10.80 13.63 0.57
C ILE A 62 -9.83 12.53 0.15
N ILE A 63 -8.88 12.20 1.02
CA ILE A 63 -7.86 11.17 0.76
C ILE A 63 -8.27 9.88 1.45
N THR A 64 -8.40 8.81 0.67
CA THR A 64 -8.63 7.46 1.20
C THR A 64 -7.37 6.93 1.88
N HIS A 65 -6.23 7.04 1.20
CA HIS A 65 -4.91 6.66 1.74
C HIS A 65 -3.77 7.32 0.94
N VAL A 66 -2.52 7.11 1.38
CA VAL A 66 -1.39 7.92 0.90
C VAL A 66 -0.47 7.23 -0.11
N HIS A 67 -0.91 6.18 -0.82
CA HIS A 67 -0.18 5.68 -1.98
C HIS A 67 -0.23 6.68 -3.14
N LEU A 68 0.81 6.68 -3.99
CA LEU A 68 0.94 7.68 -5.06
C LEU A 68 -0.16 7.61 -6.12
N ASP A 69 -0.70 6.44 -6.37
CA ASP A 69 -1.85 6.24 -7.26
C ASP A 69 -3.18 6.77 -6.69
N HIS A 70 -3.16 7.30 -5.44
CA HIS A 70 -4.27 8.01 -4.78
C HIS A 70 -3.95 9.47 -4.46
N VAL A 71 -2.66 9.86 -4.33
CA VAL A 71 -2.28 11.23 -3.92
C VAL A 71 -1.25 11.90 -4.82
N GLY A 72 -0.66 11.18 -5.77
CA GLY A 72 0.53 11.64 -6.50
C GLY A 72 0.29 12.84 -7.41
N ARG A 73 -0.95 13.19 -7.77
CA ARG A 73 -1.30 14.38 -8.54
C ARG A 73 -1.74 15.58 -7.69
N ILE A 74 -1.63 15.50 -6.36
CA ILE A 74 -1.89 16.66 -5.49
C ILE A 74 -1.02 17.87 -5.86
N PRO A 75 0.28 17.75 -6.21
CA PRO A 75 1.06 18.89 -6.68
C PRO A 75 0.43 19.57 -7.91
N ALA A 76 -0.03 18.79 -8.89
CA ALA A 76 -0.70 19.31 -10.09
C ALA A 76 -2.05 19.97 -9.75
N LEU A 77 -2.82 19.40 -8.81
CA LEU A 77 -4.08 19.98 -8.35
C LEU A 77 -3.86 21.34 -7.65
N LEU A 78 -2.82 21.45 -6.83
CA LEU A 78 -2.44 22.71 -6.20
C LEU A 78 -1.93 23.74 -7.23
N ALA A 79 -1.17 23.28 -8.23
CA ALA A 79 -0.72 24.13 -9.33
C ALA A 79 -1.89 24.65 -10.20
N ALA A 80 -2.94 23.83 -10.36
CA ALA A 80 -4.18 24.25 -11.04
C ALA A 80 -5.01 25.27 -10.25
N GLY A 81 -4.64 25.56 -9.00
CA GLY A 81 -5.28 26.59 -8.19
C GLY A 81 -6.21 26.10 -7.10
N PHE A 82 -6.31 24.79 -6.85
CA PHE A 82 -7.06 24.27 -5.71
C PHE A 82 -6.51 24.80 -4.38
N ARG A 83 -7.40 25.28 -3.51
CA ARG A 83 -7.04 25.83 -2.19
C ARG A 83 -8.01 25.39 -1.08
N GLY A 84 -8.92 24.46 -1.40
CA GLY A 84 -9.82 23.86 -0.41
C GLY A 84 -9.09 22.94 0.56
N PRO A 85 -9.77 22.50 1.64
CA PRO A 85 -9.20 21.58 2.60
C PRO A 85 -8.93 20.20 1.98
N ILE A 86 -7.85 19.57 2.45
CA ILE A 86 -7.47 18.17 2.13
C ILE A 86 -7.78 17.35 3.37
N LEU A 87 -8.87 16.61 3.34
CA LEU A 87 -9.39 15.83 4.45
C LEU A 87 -8.80 14.42 4.39
N CYS A 88 -8.23 13.95 5.47
CA CYS A 88 -7.72 12.58 5.57
C CYS A 88 -7.72 12.11 7.03
N SER A 89 -7.48 10.83 7.28
CA SER A 89 -7.36 10.30 8.63
C SER A 89 -6.15 10.89 9.37
N GLU A 90 -6.20 10.91 10.70
CA GLU A 90 -5.09 11.40 11.52
C GLU A 90 -3.74 10.71 11.19
N PRO A 91 -3.68 9.36 10.99
CA PRO A 91 -2.42 8.75 10.56
C PRO A 91 -2.02 9.17 9.14
N SER A 92 -2.97 9.27 8.21
CA SER A 92 -2.70 9.73 6.85
C SER A 92 -2.16 11.17 6.82
N ALA A 93 -2.68 12.06 7.67
CA ALA A 93 -2.18 13.43 7.79
C ALA A 93 -0.71 13.50 8.19
N LYS A 94 -0.22 12.54 8.98
CA LYS A 94 1.20 12.41 9.35
C LYS A 94 2.05 11.80 8.24
N LEU A 95 1.51 10.84 7.49
CA LEU A 95 2.25 10.11 6.45
C LEU A 95 2.28 10.86 5.12
N LEU A 96 1.23 11.59 4.77
CA LEU A 96 1.06 12.27 3.49
C LEU A 96 2.22 13.22 3.13
N PRO A 97 2.71 14.09 4.03
CA PRO A 97 3.85 14.94 3.73
C PRO A 97 5.13 14.16 3.44
N LEU A 98 5.35 13.00 4.10
CA LEU A 98 6.53 12.17 3.88
C LEU A 98 6.56 11.58 2.48
N VAL A 99 5.40 11.07 2.02
CA VAL A 99 5.24 10.45 0.71
C VAL A 99 5.32 11.49 -0.39
N LEU A 100 4.62 12.61 -0.22
CA LEU A 100 4.58 13.66 -1.24
C LEU A 100 5.90 14.46 -1.32
N GLU A 101 6.65 14.60 -0.23
CA GLU A 101 8.00 15.18 -0.27
C GLU A 101 8.93 14.33 -1.13
N ASP A 102 8.95 13.02 -0.92
CA ASP A 102 9.79 12.09 -1.68
C ASP A 102 9.41 12.10 -3.16
N ALA A 103 8.12 11.99 -3.47
CA ALA A 103 7.62 12.04 -4.85
C ALA A 103 7.91 13.37 -5.54
N TYR A 104 7.77 14.49 -4.83
CA TYR A 104 8.06 15.83 -5.36
C TYR A 104 9.55 15.98 -5.70
N LYS A 105 10.43 15.49 -4.81
CA LYS A 105 11.89 15.52 -5.04
C LYS A 105 12.33 14.66 -6.21
N LEU A 106 11.67 13.55 -6.45
CA LEU A 106 12.02 12.62 -7.52
C LEU A 106 11.43 13.03 -8.87
N GLY A 107 10.21 13.55 -8.89
CA GLY A 107 9.47 13.79 -10.14
C GLY A 107 9.38 15.25 -10.56
N ILE A 108 9.51 16.22 -9.64
CA ILE A 108 9.22 17.62 -9.92
C ILE A 108 10.45 18.52 -9.69
N SER A 109 10.92 18.63 -8.46
CA SER A 109 12.07 19.48 -8.12
C SER A 109 12.76 19.02 -6.84
N SER A 110 14.09 18.97 -6.88
CA SER A 110 14.93 18.69 -5.70
C SER A 110 15.44 19.97 -5.02
N ASP A 111 15.04 21.17 -5.49
CA ASP A 111 15.40 22.44 -4.85
C ASP A 111 14.74 22.53 -3.45
N PRO A 112 15.53 22.64 -2.37
CA PRO A 112 15.01 22.70 -1.02
C PRO A 112 13.98 23.82 -0.80
N VAL A 113 14.16 24.97 -1.43
CA VAL A 113 13.26 26.13 -1.29
C VAL A 113 11.88 25.83 -1.91
N GLU A 114 11.85 25.17 -3.07
CA GLU A 114 10.61 24.77 -3.73
C GLU A 114 9.91 23.67 -2.94
N VAL A 115 10.65 22.67 -2.48
CA VAL A 115 10.12 21.58 -1.64
C VAL A 115 9.51 22.15 -0.35
N ASP A 116 10.22 23.02 0.37
CA ASP A 116 9.73 23.62 1.62
C ASP A 116 8.46 24.46 1.38
N ARG A 117 8.43 25.23 0.29
CA ARG A 117 7.22 26.01 -0.10
C ARG A 117 6.03 25.10 -0.39
N TYR A 118 6.25 24.02 -1.11
CA TYR A 118 5.22 23.02 -1.40
C TYR A 118 4.68 22.37 -0.11
N LEU A 119 5.57 21.91 0.76
CA LEU A 119 5.19 21.27 2.02
C LEU A 119 4.46 22.24 2.96
N ALA A 120 4.89 23.50 3.03
CA ALA A 120 4.22 24.52 3.82
C ALA A 120 2.78 24.79 3.30
N LEU A 121 2.58 24.79 1.97
CA LEU A 121 1.25 24.89 1.40
C LEU A 121 0.39 23.65 1.74
N LEU A 122 0.93 22.47 1.55
CA LEU A 122 0.26 21.21 1.87
C LEU A 122 -0.19 21.17 3.34
N GLN A 123 0.68 21.47 4.28
CA GLN A 123 0.40 21.47 5.71
C GLN A 123 -0.73 22.44 6.10
N ARG A 124 -0.89 23.56 5.42
CA ARG A 124 -1.99 24.51 5.67
C ARG A 124 -3.34 23.99 5.20
N LEU A 125 -3.36 23.11 4.20
CA LEU A 125 -4.60 22.60 3.62
C LEU A 125 -5.04 21.26 4.22
N VAL A 126 -4.10 20.48 4.77
CA VAL A 126 -4.40 19.17 5.38
C VAL A 126 -5.18 19.34 6.68
N VAL A 127 -6.30 18.66 6.74
CA VAL A 127 -7.16 18.57 7.92
C VAL A 127 -7.27 17.11 8.33
N ALA A 128 -6.74 16.80 9.51
CA ALA A 128 -6.79 15.47 10.09
C ALA A 128 -8.17 15.21 10.71
N LEU A 129 -8.82 14.15 10.27
CA LEU A 129 -10.12 13.72 10.79
C LEU A 129 -9.98 12.45 11.62
N PRO A 130 -10.62 12.36 12.78
CA PRO A 130 -10.72 11.11 13.52
C PRO A 130 -11.58 10.11 12.75
N PHE A 131 -11.28 8.82 12.89
CA PHE A 131 -12.13 7.77 12.35
C PHE A 131 -13.50 7.75 13.03
N GLU A 132 -14.51 7.25 12.30
CA GLU A 132 -15.85 6.94 12.82
C GLU A 132 -16.71 8.17 13.21
N GLN A 133 -16.22 9.39 12.95
CA GLN A 133 -16.92 10.64 13.25
C GLN A 133 -17.35 11.36 11.96
N TRP A 134 -18.58 11.87 11.96
CA TRP A 134 -19.09 12.69 10.87
C TRP A 134 -18.51 14.09 10.91
N HIS A 135 -18.06 14.56 9.76
CA HIS A 135 -17.55 15.91 9.54
C HIS A 135 -18.36 16.58 8.43
N THR A 136 -18.99 17.71 8.71
CA THR A 136 -19.74 18.46 7.70
C THR A 136 -18.78 19.22 6.81
N VAL A 137 -18.86 18.97 5.50
CA VAL A 137 -18.01 19.60 4.47
C VAL A 137 -18.79 20.70 3.75
N VAL A 138 -20.05 20.45 3.46
CA VAL A 138 -20.94 21.40 2.80
C VAL A 138 -22.20 21.55 3.64
N GLU A 139 -22.55 22.81 3.96
CA GLU A 139 -23.77 23.15 4.65
C GLU A 139 -24.43 24.33 3.94
N GLY A 140 -25.54 24.09 3.24
CA GLY A 140 -26.24 25.08 2.46
C GLY A 140 -27.74 24.82 2.39
N GLN A 141 -28.51 25.84 1.93
CA GLN A 141 -29.96 25.72 1.79
C GLN A 141 -30.39 24.71 0.71
N GLY A 142 -29.55 24.47 -0.29
CA GLY A 142 -29.85 23.57 -1.42
C GLY A 142 -29.31 22.14 -1.26
N VAL A 143 -28.20 21.99 -0.58
CA VAL A 143 -27.56 20.69 -0.32
C VAL A 143 -26.68 20.78 0.92
N ALA A 144 -26.64 19.71 1.69
CA ALA A 144 -25.66 19.51 2.76
C ALA A 144 -24.95 18.17 2.55
N CYS A 145 -23.65 18.12 2.82
CA CYS A 145 -22.86 16.89 2.74
C CYS A 145 -21.94 16.77 3.95
N SER A 146 -22.01 15.63 4.60
CA SER A 146 -21.08 15.24 5.67
C SER A 146 -20.29 14.02 5.24
N VAL A 147 -19.03 13.93 5.67
CA VAL A 147 -18.15 12.80 5.40
C VAL A 147 -17.76 12.09 6.68
N ARG A 148 -17.55 10.78 6.60
CA ARG A 148 -17.03 9.95 7.69
C ARG A 148 -15.96 9.03 7.13
N LEU A 149 -14.83 8.96 7.81
CA LEU A 149 -13.73 8.06 7.48
C LEU A 149 -13.82 6.81 8.33
N GLN A 150 -13.78 5.66 7.69
CA GLN A 150 -13.77 4.36 8.35
C GLN A 150 -12.52 3.60 7.96
N ARG A 151 -12.01 2.73 8.82
CA ARG A 151 -10.76 1.99 8.53
C ARG A 151 -10.93 1.04 7.36
N ALA A 152 -10.08 1.18 6.35
CA ALA A 152 -10.04 0.31 5.19
C ALA A 152 -9.07 -0.89 5.34
N GLY A 153 -8.13 -0.86 6.30
CA GLY A 153 -7.25 -1.98 6.63
C GLY A 153 -6.11 -2.24 5.64
N HIS A 154 -5.96 -1.41 4.60
CA HIS A 154 -4.95 -1.57 3.55
C HIS A 154 -3.55 -1.15 4.01
N LEU A 155 -3.44 0.02 4.63
CA LEU A 155 -2.25 0.51 5.31
C LEU A 155 -2.62 1.39 6.50
N LEU A 156 -1.64 1.78 7.32
CA LEU A 156 -1.90 2.62 8.48
C LEU A 156 -2.46 3.98 8.03
N GLY A 157 -3.66 4.28 8.47
CA GLY A 157 -4.37 5.49 8.07
C GLY A 157 -5.32 5.32 6.89
N SER A 158 -5.30 4.19 6.18
CA SER A 158 -6.25 3.96 5.09
C SER A 158 -7.70 3.98 5.55
N ALA A 159 -8.53 4.64 4.77
CA ALA A 159 -9.94 4.82 5.05
C ALA A 159 -10.79 4.52 3.82
N TYR A 160 -11.95 3.90 4.03
CA TYR A 160 -13.05 4.11 3.11
C TYR A 160 -13.85 5.36 3.53
N VAL A 161 -14.48 6.00 2.56
CA VAL A 161 -15.11 7.31 2.74
C VAL A 161 -16.61 7.16 2.56
N GLU A 162 -17.38 7.53 3.58
CA GLU A 162 -18.83 7.64 3.51
C GLU A 162 -19.21 9.12 3.31
N CYS A 163 -20.00 9.41 2.27
CA CYS A 163 -20.58 10.73 2.01
C CYS A 163 -22.09 10.66 2.22
N ASP A 164 -22.61 11.39 3.18
CA ASP A 164 -24.04 11.51 3.46
C ASP A 164 -24.57 12.81 2.87
N VAL A 165 -25.29 12.70 1.75
CA VAL A 165 -25.77 13.85 0.97
C VAL A 165 -27.26 14.06 1.24
N ARG A 166 -27.63 15.27 1.64
CA ARG A 166 -29.01 15.63 2.01
C ARG A 166 -29.51 16.77 1.13
N TYR A 167 -30.71 16.59 0.60
CA TYR A 167 -31.43 17.59 -0.16
C TYR A 167 -32.72 17.98 0.57
N PRO A 168 -33.13 19.24 0.53
CA PRO A 168 -34.41 19.69 1.16
C PRO A 168 -35.60 18.90 0.62
N GLY A 169 -36.41 18.37 1.51
CA GLY A 169 -37.62 17.61 1.14
C GLY A 169 -37.37 16.18 0.63
N VAL A 170 -36.14 15.74 0.52
CA VAL A 170 -35.77 14.35 0.12
C VAL A 170 -35.34 13.56 1.34
N GLN A 171 -36.04 12.44 1.60
CA GLN A 171 -35.72 11.51 2.68
C GLN A 171 -35.83 10.06 2.17
N PRO A 172 -34.93 9.16 2.59
CA PRO A 172 -33.72 9.43 3.39
C PRO A 172 -32.63 10.15 2.58
N SER A 173 -31.52 10.58 3.27
CA SER A 173 -30.32 11.07 2.62
C SER A 173 -29.73 10.01 1.67
N THR A 174 -28.96 10.43 0.66
CA THR A 174 -28.21 9.52 -0.22
C THR A 174 -26.82 9.27 0.36
N ARG A 175 -26.50 7.98 0.63
CA ARG A 175 -25.19 7.55 1.11
C ARG A 175 -24.33 7.01 -0.03
N VAL A 176 -23.26 7.73 -0.36
CA VAL A 176 -22.24 7.29 -1.32
C VAL A 176 -21.01 6.83 -0.55
N VAL A 177 -20.51 5.63 -0.84
CA VAL A 177 -19.34 5.05 -0.18
C VAL A 177 -18.26 4.81 -1.22
N PHE A 178 -17.06 5.34 -0.96
CA PHE A 178 -15.85 5.05 -1.73
C PHE A 178 -14.97 4.13 -0.92
N SER A 179 -14.71 2.93 -1.41
CA SER A 179 -13.92 1.94 -0.68
C SER A 179 -12.46 2.38 -0.48
N GLY A 180 -11.91 3.21 -1.38
CA GLY A 180 -10.47 3.27 -1.53
C GLY A 180 -9.92 1.86 -1.72
N ASP A 181 -8.69 1.62 -1.33
CA ASP A 181 -8.12 0.28 -1.31
C ASP A 181 -8.45 -0.43 0.00
N LEU A 182 -9.08 -1.59 -0.11
CA LEU A 182 -9.47 -2.41 1.02
C LEU A 182 -8.35 -3.36 1.42
N GLY A 183 -8.11 -3.45 2.71
CA GLY A 183 -7.10 -4.34 3.27
C GLY A 183 -7.49 -5.81 3.17
N ALA A 184 -6.49 -6.63 2.95
CA ALA A 184 -6.66 -8.06 3.03
C ALA A 184 -6.89 -8.51 4.49
N HIS A 185 -7.61 -9.62 4.66
CA HIS A 185 -7.82 -10.24 5.98
C HIS A 185 -6.46 -10.56 6.65
N CYS A 186 -6.44 -10.50 7.99
CA CYS A 186 -5.28 -10.89 8.81
C CYS A 186 -4.02 -10.04 8.59
N ASN A 187 -4.16 -8.71 8.47
CA ASN A 187 -3.01 -7.82 8.52
C ASN A 187 -2.41 -7.84 9.95
N PRO A 188 -1.07 -8.02 10.10
CA PRO A 188 -0.46 -8.20 11.42
C PRO A 188 -0.42 -6.92 12.26
N LEU A 189 -0.52 -5.74 11.64
CA LEU A 189 -0.47 -4.44 12.31
C LEU A 189 -1.83 -3.74 12.38
N LEU A 190 -2.69 -3.97 11.39
CA LEU A 190 -3.87 -3.16 11.17
C LEU A 190 -5.14 -3.85 11.65
N ARG A 191 -6.13 -3.04 12.00
CA ARG A 191 -7.48 -3.56 12.28
C ARG A 191 -8.15 -3.97 10.98
N ALA A 192 -8.88 -5.08 11.00
CA ALA A 192 -9.65 -5.56 9.87
C ALA A 192 -10.71 -4.52 9.46
N VAL A 193 -10.97 -4.43 8.15
CA VAL A 193 -12.05 -3.62 7.60
C VAL A 193 -13.39 -4.17 8.07
N GLN A 194 -14.33 -3.26 8.35
CA GLN A 194 -15.73 -3.59 8.61
C GLN A 194 -16.58 -3.01 7.49
N PRO A 195 -17.58 -3.76 6.97
CA PRO A 195 -18.51 -3.21 6.00
C PRO A 195 -19.24 -1.96 6.53
N PRO A 196 -19.63 -1.01 5.66
CA PRO A 196 -20.42 0.14 6.08
C PRO A 196 -21.81 -0.28 6.53
N GLU A 197 -22.42 0.52 7.41
CA GLU A 197 -23.78 0.29 7.88
C GLU A 197 -24.81 0.42 6.74
N ARG A 198 -24.52 1.23 5.73
CA ARG A 198 -25.37 1.50 4.58
C ARG A 198 -24.56 2.11 3.45
N ALA A 199 -24.89 1.74 2.22
CA ALA A 199 -24.54 2.48 1.01
C ALA A 199 -25.74 2.43 0.04
N ASP A 200 -26.08 3.56 -0.56
CA ASP A 200 -26.99 3.59 -1.70
C ASP A 200 -26.19 3.42 -2.99
N VAL A 201 -25.01 4.02 -3.04
CA VAL A 201 -24.03 3.86 -4.11
C VAL A 201 -22.70 3.45 -3.49
N LEU A 202 -22.14 2.35 -3.98
CA LEU A 202 -20.82 1.85 -3.57
C LEU A 202 -19.85 1.96 -4.75
N VAL A 203 -18.78 2.74 -4.59
CA VAL A 203 -17.62 2.76 -5.50
C VAL A 203 -16.58 1.82 -4.89
N LEU A 204 -16.37 0.68 -5.54
CA LEU A 204 -15.61 -0.45 -4.99
C LEU A 204 -14.36 -0.71 -5.83
N GLU A 205 -13.20 -0.84 -5.18
CA GLU A 205 -11.99 -1.33 -5.81
C GLU A 205 -12.15 -2.77 -6.35
N SER A 206 -11.32 -3.14 -7.30
CA SER A 206 -11.38 -4.48 -7.91
C SER A 206 -10.01 -5.03 -8.29
N THR A 207 -8.95 -4.62 -7.59
CA THR A 207 -7.56 -5.00 -7.86
C THR A 207 -7.38 -6.52 -8.00
N TYR A 208 -7.92 -7.28 -7.07
CA TYR A 208 -7.91 -8.75 -7.11
C TYR A 208 -9.32 -9.34 -7.28
N GLY A 209 -10.16 -8.68 -8.06
CA GLY A 209 -11.53 -9.11 -8.30
C GLY A 209 -11.67 -10.44 -9.04
N ASP A 210 -10.59 -10.99 -9.62
CA ASP A 210 -10.58 -12.24 -10.39
C ASP A 210 -9.90 -13.42 -9.68
N ARG A 211 -9.39 -13.25 -8.45
CA ARG A 211 -8.60 -14.30 -7.78
C ARG A 211 -8.66 -14.24 -6.26
N LEU A 212 -8.31 -15.36 -5.64
CA LEU A 212 -8.09 -15.48 -4.20
C LEU A 212 -6.59 -15.41 -3.91
N HIS A 213 -6.24 -14.92 -2.74
CA HIS A 213 -4.86 -14.95 -2.26
C HIS A 213 -4.47 -16.36 -1.83
N ALA A 214 -3.15 -16.64 -1.88
CA ALA A 214 -2.61 -17.81 -1.20
C ALA A 214 -2.93 -17.75 0.31
N PRO A 215 -3.09 -18.90 0.99
CA PRO A 215 -3.28 -18.94 2.42
C PRO A 215 -2.26 -18.07 3.16
N ARG A 216 -2.72 -17.34 4.16
CA ARG A 216 -1.87 -16.41 4.94
C ARG A 216 -1.34 -17.03 6.21
N ASP A 217 -1.96 -18.10 6.66
CA ASP A 217 -1.68 -18.73 7.96
C ASP A 217 -0.26 -19.28 8.04
N ASP A 218 0.33 -19.68 6.91
CA ASP A 218 1.69 -20.23 6.81
C ASP A 218 2.74 -19.26 6.24
N ARG A 219 2.35 -18.02 5.88
CA ARG A 219 3.26 -17.07 5.19
C ARG A 219 4.52 -16.77 6.01
N GLN A 220 4.38 -16.63 7.33
CA GLN A 220 5.49 -16.41 8.23
C GLN A 220 6.41 -17.64 8.30
N GLN A 221 5.84 -18.85 8.30
CA GLN A 221 6.62 -20.09 8.26
C GLN A 221 7.37 -20.24 6.94
N ARG A 222 6.73 -19.86 5.83
CA ARG A 222 7.40 -19.84 4.51
C ARG A 222 8.54 -18.84 4.46
N LEU A 223 8.36 -17.63 5.03
CA LEU A 223 9.43 -16.64 5.16
C LEU A 223 10.58 -17.19 6.02
N GLU A 224 10.26 -17.81 7.17
CA GLU A 224 11.24 -18.44 8.04
C GLU A 224 12.03 -19.55 7.33
N ALA A 225 11.35 -20.40 6.56
CA ALA A 225 12.01 -21.46 5.77
C ALA A 225 12.98 -20.94 4.70
N VAL A 226 12.64 -19.83 4.04
CA VAL A 226 13.55 -19.17 3.09
C VAL A 226 14.76 -18.59 3.83
N ILE A 227 14.56 -17.96 4.98
CA ILE A 227 15.64 -17.42 5.80
C ILE A 227 16.56 -18.55 6.31
N ASP A 228 16.02 -19.64 6.85
CA ASP A 228 16.81 -20.80 7.30
C ASP A 228 17.69 -21.37 6.16
N ARG A 229 17.16 -21.42 4.93
CA ARG A 229 17.91 -21.90 3.76
C ARG A 229 19.06 -20.97 3.38
N ALA A 230 18.81 -19.67 3.27
CA ALA A 230 19.83 -18.67 2.95
C ALA A 230 20.96 -18.67 4.00
N LEU A 231 20.60 -18.88 5.23
CA LEU A 231 21.57 -18.94 6.33
C LEU A 231 22.44 -20.23 6.28
N ALA A 232 21.92 -21.33 5.74
CA ALA A 232 22.66 -22.59 5.63
C ALA A 232 23.83 -22.52 4.63
N ASP A 233 23.70 -21.73 3.56
CA ASP A 233 24.74 -21.53 2.53
C ASP A 233 25.44 -20.16 2.60
N ASN A 234 25.21 -19.42 3.70
CA ASN A 234 25.75 -18.07 3.92
C ASN A 234 25.29 -17.05 2.85
N GLY A 235 24.07 -17.20 2.35
CA GLY A 235 23.48 -16.28 1.38
C GLY A 235 22.91 -15.01 2.03
N THR A 236 22.79 -13.99 1.22
CA THR A 236 22.03 -12.75 1.55
C THR A 236 20.66 -12.84 0.92
N ILE A 237 19.63 -12.47 1.68
CA ILE A 237 18.25 -12.39 1.20
C ILE A 237 17.96 -10.94 0.77
N LEU A 238 17.54 -10.76 -0.46
CA LEU A 238 17.15 -9.48 -1.04
C LEU A 238 15.64 -9.43 -1.15
N ILE A 239 15.00 -8.47 -0.47
CA ILE A 239 13.54 -8.30 -0.47
C ILE A 239 13.20 -6.93 -1.08
N PRO A 240 12.85 -6.88 -2.38
CA PRO A 240 12.29 -5.69 -2.99
C PRO A 240 10.95 -5.33 -2.31
N ALA A 241 10.86 -4.15 -1.72
CA ALA A 241 9.65 -3.76 -1.01
C ALA A 241 9.30 -2.28 -1.21
N PHE A 242 8.01 -1.98 -1.24
CA PHE A 242 7.54 -0.60 -1.17
C PHE A 242 7.80 -0.03 0.22
N SER A 243 8.13 1.25 0.28
CA SER A 243 8.51 1.93 1.51
C SER A 243 7.37 2.04 2.53
N LEU A 244 6.12 1.98 2.05
CA LEU A 244 4.91 2.14 2.84
C LEU A 244 4.09 0.85 2.87
N GLY A 245 3.68 0.43 4.06
CA GLY A 245 2.83 -0.75 4.31
C GLY A 245 3.64 -2.04 4.33
N ARG A 246 4.12 -2.50 3.16
CA ARG A 246 4.80 -3.79 3.00
C ARG A 246 6.06 -3.93 3.84
N THR A 247 6.90 -2.90 3.85
CA THR A 247 8.12 -2.89 4.67
C THR A 247 7.80 -3.08 6.16
N GLN A 248 6.78 -2.39 6.67
CA GLN A 248 6.42 -2.46 8.08
C GLN A 248 5.83 -3.82 8.48
N GLU A 249 5.04 -4.44 7.59
CA GLU A 249 4.55 -5.81 7.81
C GLU A 249 5.69 -6.83 7.86
N LEU A 250 6.65 -6.72 6.94
CA LEU A 250 7.83 -7.59 6.93
C LEU A 250 8.66 -7.43 8.21
N LEU A 251 8.92 -6.21 8.64
CA LEU A 251 9.67 -5.95 9.88
C LEU A 251 8.97 -6.57 11.09
N TYR A 252 7.64 -6.42 11.17
CA TYR A 252 6.83 -7.00 12.24
C TYR A 252 6.94 -8.53 12.30
N GLU A 253 6.86 -9.20 11.14
CA GLU A 253 6.95 -10.66 11.08
C GLU A 253 8.38 -11.19 11.28
N ILE A 254 9.38 -10.50 10.75
CA ILE A 254 10.79 -10.85 10.97
C ILE A 254 11.14 -10.71 12.45
N GLU A 255 10.70 -9.63 13.12
CA GLU A 255 10.91 -9.49 14.57
C GLU A 255 10.32 -10.66 15.35
N ASP A 256 9.12 -11.09 14.99
CA ASP A 256 8.47 -12.23 15.65
C ASP A 256 9.22 -13.55 15.44
N ILE A 257 9.71 -13.80 14.22
CA ILE A 257 10.56 -14.95 13.94
C ILE A 257 11.83 -14.91 14.81
N LEU A 258 12.52 -13.76 14.83
CA LEU A 258 13.74 -13.57 15.63
C LEU A 258 13.48 -13.77 17.12
N HIS A 259 12.37 -13.24 17.64
CA HIS A 259 11.97 -13.40 19.02
C HIS A 259 11.73 -14.89 19.37
N ARG A 260 10.96 -15.62 18.57
CA ARG A 260 10.71 -17.06 18.77
C ARG A 260 12.01 -17.88 18.72
N LYS A 261 12.89 -17.62 17.75
CA LYS A 261 14.20 -18.28 17.64
C LYS A 261 15.10 -17.98 18.83
N SER A 262 15.05 -16.79 19.41
CA SER A 262 15.83 -16.43 20.60
C SER A 262 15.36 -17.18 21.84
N LEU A 263 14.06 -17.39 22.01
CA LEU A 263 13.50 -18.17 23.13
C LEU A 263 13.89 -19.64 23.05
N LEU A 264 13.85 -20.24 21.86
CA LEU A 264 14.27 -21.63 21.65
C LEU A 264 15.76 -21.84 21.99
N ASN A 265 16.60 -20.86 21.67
CA ASN A 265 18.03 -20.92 22.00
C ASN A 265 18.31 -20.77 23.51
N LYS A 266 17.54 -19.94 24.22
CA LYS A 266 17.68 -19.82 25.70
C LYS A 266 17.32 -21.10 26.43
N GLY A 267 16.36 -21.88 25.92
CA GLY A 267 16.00 -23.19 26.49
C GLY A 267 17.04 -24.28 26.29
N LYS A 268 17.95 -24.15 25.31
CA LYS A 268 19.00 -25.15 24.98
C LYS A 268 20.35 -24.90 25.68
N VAL A 269 20.54 -23.80 26.39
CA VAL A 269 21.82 -23.41 27.02
C VAL A 269 22.23 -24.32 28.19
N ASN A 270 21.38 -25.26 28.61
CA ASN A 270 21.68 -26.20 29.72
C ASN A 270 22.27 -27.56 29.27
N GLU A 271 22.46 -27.81 27.99
CA GLU A 271 23.15 -29.00 27.52
C GLU A 271 24.49 -28.60 26.86
N ALA A 272 25.58 -29.00 27.54
CA ALA A 272 26.95 -28.89 27.03
C ALA A 272 27.14 -29.85 25.83
N SER A 273 26.60 -29.51 24.71
CA SER A 273 26.82 -30.15 23.44
C SER A 273 27.25 -29.10 22.39
N ALA A 274 28.30 -29.49 21.65
CA ALA A 274 29.04 -28.74 20.64
C ALA A 274 28.18 -27.83 19.77
N PRO A 275 28.79 -26.79 19.16
CA PRO A 275 28.08 -25.99 18.19
C PRO A 275 27.73 -26.90 17.00
N GLU A 276 26.51 -27.44 16.99
CA GLU A 276 25.88 -27.77 15.72
C GLU A 276 26.05 -26.53 14.83
N LEU A 277 26.39 -26.72 13.57
CA LEU A 277 26.45 -25.71 12.51
C LEU A 277 25.09 -24.98 12.39
N GLY A 278 24.63 -24.38 13.47
CA GLY A 278 23.37 -23.68 13.62
C GLY A 278 23.59 -22.21 13.44
N VAL A 279 22.96 -21.69 12.41
CA VAL A 279 22.85 -20.28 12.10
C VAL A 279 22.56 -19.46 13.35
N ASN A 280 23.39 -18.46 13.60
CA ASN A 280 23.19 -17.58 14.76
C ASN A 280 22.15 -16.49 14.42
N TRP A 281 20.87 -16.83 14.53
CA TRP A 281 19.75 -15.92 14.33
C TRP A 281 19.88 -14.64 15.16
N SER A 282 20.49 -14.69 16.32
CA SER A 282 20.65 -13.50 17.19
C SER A 282 21.63 -12.46 16.62
N ARG A 283 22.45 -12.83 15.64
CA ARG A 283 23.43 -11.97 14.97
C ARG A 283 23.09 -11.67 13.52
N LEU A 284 21.94 -12.14 13.01
CA LEU A 284 21.51 -11.86 11.65
C LEU A 284 21.13 -10.38 11.50
N PRO A 285 21.85 -9.58 10.71
CA PRO A 285 21.49 -8.19 10.47
C PRO A 285 20.27 -8.09 9.54
N ILE A 286 19.32 -7.27 9.92
CA ILE A 286 18.17 -6.89 9.10
C ILE A 286 18.42 -5.46 8.62
N ILE A 287 18.66 -5.30 7.33
CA ILE A 287 19.09 -4.03 6.75
C ILE A 287 17.89 -3.38 6.06
N LEU A 288 17.42 -2.27 6.58
CA LEU A 288 16.42 -1.43 5.96
C LEU A 288 17.13 -0.32 5.16
N ASP A 289 17.20 -0.52 3.84
CA ASP A 289 17.91 0.39 2.96
C ASP A 289 16.95 1.18 2.05
N SER A 290 16.22 2.07 2.70
CA SER A 290 15.33 3.06 2.08
C SER A 290 15.09 4.22 3.04
N PRO A 291 15.56 5.44 2.73
CA PRO A 291 15.34 6.61 3.60
C PRO A 291 13.87 6.92 3.85
N LEU A 292 13.04 6.79 2.80
CA LEU A 292 11.58 6.97 2.95
C LEU A 292 10.99 5.90 3.87
N ALA A 293 11.34 4.61 3.68
CA ALA A 293 10.83 3.53 4.52
C ALA A 293 11.21 3.72 6.00
N GLN A 294 12.40 4.22 6.29
CA GLN A 294 12.83 4.53 7.67
C GLN A 294 11.95 5.62 8.30
N ARG A 295 11.71 6.71 7.57
CA ARG A 295 10.84 7.81 8.03
C ARG A 295 9.42 7.34 8.27
N ILE A 296 8.89 6.53 7.35
CA ILE A 296 7.55 5.92 7.46
C ILE A 296 7.50 4.95 8.65
N THR A 297 8.50 4.07 8.81
CA THR A 297 8.57 3.13 9.94
C THR A 297 8.58 3.86 11.29
N LYS A 298 9.35 4.95 11.40
CA LYS A 298 9.32 5.81 12.58
C LYS A 298 7.92 6.40 12.82
N ALA A 299 7.26 6.92 11.78
CA ALA A 299 5.90 7.44 11.90
C ALA A 299 4.89 6.35 12.31
N TYR A 300 5.03 5.12 11.78
CA TYR A 300 4.23 3.96 12.21
C TYR A 300 4.40 3.66 13.70
N SER A 301 5.63 3.65 14.21
CA SER A 301 5.91 3.45 15.64
C SER A 301 5.26 4.54 16.50
N GLU A 302 5.34 5.81 16.08
CA GLU A 302 4.69 6.93 16.78
C GLU A 302 3.15 6.86 16.74
N LEU A 303 2.59 6.19 15.74
CA LEU A 303 1.15 6.01 15.54
C LEU A 303 0.63 4.66 16.09
N HIS A 304 1.34 4.02 17.02
CA HIS A 304 0.99 2.70 17.57
C HIS A 304 -0.41 2.62 18.20
N ALA A 305 -1.00 3.73 18.60
CA ALA A 305 -2.38 3.79 19.09
C ALA A 305 -3.41 3.31 18.04
N TYR A 306 -3.06 3.40 16.76
CA TYR A 306 -3.90 2.95 15.64
C TYR A 306 -3.68 1.49 15.23
N TRP A 307 -2.69 0.82 15.82
CA TRP A 307 -2.43 -0.60 15.56
C TRP A 307 -3.57 -1.48 16.10
N ASN A 308 -3.62 -2.72 15.65
CA ASN A 308 -4.56 -3.70 16.18
C ASN A 308 -4.23 -4.08 17.65
N ALA A 309 -5.07 -4.89 18.26
CA ALA A 309 -4.91 -5.25 19.67
C ALA A 309 -3.64 -6.08 19.92
N GLU A 310 -3.36 -7.05 19.04
CA GLU A 310 -2.19 -7.93 19.14
C GLU A 310 -0.87 -7.13 19.08
N ALA A 311 -0.73 -6.27 18.06
CA ALA A 311 0.48 -5.46 17.89
C ALA A 311 0.73 -4.51 19.07
N ARG A 312 -0.35 -3.94 19.64
CA ARG A 312 -0.24 -3.12 20.86
C ARG A 312 0.11 -3.95 22.11
N GLN A 313 -0.38 -5.19 22.20
CA GLN A 313 -0.02 -6.10 23.27
C GLN A 313 1.48 -6.41 23.24
N ARG A 314 2.06 -6.69 22.06
CA ARG A 314 3.51 -6.92 21.90
C ARG A 314 4.34 -5.74 22.41
N LEU A 315 3.92 -4.50 22.13
CA LEU A 315 4.56 -3.31 22.73
C LEU A 315 4.46 -3.30 24.25
N GLY A 316 3.29 -3.65 24.81
CA GLY A 316 3.09 -3.74 26.25
C GLY A 316 3.96 -4.82 26.93
N GLU A 317 4.37 -5.83 26.21
CA GLU A 317 5.31 -6.88 26.63
C GLU A 317 6.79 -6.45 26.51
N GLY A 318 7.05 -5.20 26.12
CA GLY A 318 8.40 -4.65 25.96
C GLY A 318 9.08 -5.03 24.66
N ARG A 319 8.34 -5.54 23.65
CA ARG A 319 8.83 -5.78 22.29
C ARG A 319 8.68 -4.51 21.46
N ASP A 320 9.59 -4.28 20.52
CA ASP A 320 9.47 -3.22 19.52
C ASP A 320 9.52 -3.82 18.11
N PRO A 321 8.36 -4.19 17.53
CA PRO A 321 8.32 -4.88 16.24
C PRO A 321 8.88 -4.08 15.06
N LEU A 322 8.99 -2.76 15.19
CA LEU A 322 9.49 -1.87 14.14
C LEU A 322 10.84 -1.22 14.47
N GLY A 323 11.41 -1.48 15.68
CA GLY A 323 12.66 -0.88 16.16
C GLY A 323 13.56 -1.84 16.95
N PHE A 324 13.61 -3.11 16.59
CA PHE A 324 14.38 -4.15 17.29
C PHE A 324 15.90 -4.05 17.05
N GLY A 325 16.69 -4.63 17.96
CA GLY A 325 18.15 -4.44 18.04
C GLY A 325 18.96 -4.89 16.83
N GLN A 326 18.45 -5.82 15.99
CA GLN A 326 19.13 -6.28 14.77
C GLN A 326 18.79 -5.46 13.54
N LEU A 327 17.85 -4.50 13.64
CA LEU A 327 17.47 -3.61 12.55
C LEU A 327 18.51 -2.53 12.33
N LEU A 328 19.14 -2.54 11.15
CA LEU A 328 20.13 -1.57 10.71
C LEU A 328 19.53 -0.67 9.63
N CYS A 329 19.42 0.61 9.91
CA CYS A 329 18.92 1.60 8.98
C CYS A 329 20.05 2.26 8.18
N VAL A 330 19.90 2.29 6.85
CA VAL A 330 20.86 2.92 5.93
C VAL A 330 20.26 4.21 5.39
N ASP A 331 20.75 5.35 5.89
CA ASP A 331 20.18 6.68 5.64
C ASP A 331 20.82 7.40 4.45
N THR A 332 22.14 7.25 4.25
CA THR A 332 22.90 7.99 3.23
C THR A 332 23.30 7.10 2.04
N HIS A 333 23.57 7.74 0.89
CA HIS A 333 24.10 7.05 -0.28
C HIS A 333 25.47 6.42 -0.04
N ALA A 334 26.35 7.12 0.71
CA ALA A 334 27.66 6.62 1.05
C ALA A 334 27.61 5.33 1.89
N LYS A 335 26.74 5.27 2.92
CA LYS A 335 26.52 4.07 3.71
C LYS A 335 25.91 2.93 2.85
N HIS A 336 24.95 3.26 1.97
CA HIS A 336 24.40 2.31 1.03
C HIS A 336 25.50 1.62 0.22
N GLN A 337 26.39 2.39 -0.42
CA GLN A 337 27.50 1.83 -1.19
C GLN A 337 28.44 0.97 -0.33
N GLN A 338 28.74 1.41 0.90
CA GLN A 338 29.54 0.62 1.84
C GLN A 338 28.90 -0.72 2.17
N VAL A 339 27.58 -0.74 2.43
CA VAL A 339 26.84 -1.97 2.75
C VAL A 339 26.80 -2.92 1.55
N VAL A 340 26.50 -2.43 0.34
CA VAL A 340 26.51 -3.24 -0.88
C VAL A 340 27.89 -3.89 -1.09
N ASN A 341 28.96 -3.09 -1.03
CA ASN A 341 30.32 -3.57 -1.21
C ASN A 341 30.75 -4.55 -0.11
N TYR A 342 30.36 -4.30 1.13
CA TYR A 342 30.64 -5.19 2.27
C TYR A 342 29.98 -6.56 2.07
N LEU A 343 28.69 -6.60 1.77
CA LEU A 343 27.97 -7.87 1.56
C LEU A 343 28.51 -8.63 0.35
N LYS A 344 28.76 -7.94 -0.76
CA LYS A 344 29.37 -8.51 -1.96
C LYS A 344 30.75 -9.16 -1.67
N SER A 345 31.60 -8.47 -0.90
CA SER A 345 32.99 -8.93 -0.67
C SER A 345 33.10 -10.01 0.40
N THR A 346 32.22 -9.99 1.42
CA THR A 346 32.31 -10.91 2.57
C THR A 346 31.41 -12.13 2.45
N GLY A 347 30.34 -12.05 1.66
CA GLY A 347 29.30 -13.09 1.59
C GLY A 347 28.62 -13.37 2.92
N ARG A 348 28.60 -12.39 3.86
CA ARG A 348 27.94 -12.58 5.15
C ARG A 348 26.42 -12.60 5.00
N PRO A 349 25.73 -13.51 5.70
CA PRO A 349 24.27 -13.55 5.70
C PRO A 349 23.67 -12.24 6.22
N ALA A 350 22.67 -11.75 5.52
CA ALA A 350 21.87 -10.59 5.91
C ALA A 350 20.48 -10.70 5.27
N ILE A 351 19.51 -10.03 5.84
CA ILE A 351 18.24 -9.73 5.17
C ILE A 351 18.28 -8.26 4.78
N VAL A 352 18.13 -7.96 3.48
CA VAL A 352 18.10 -6.61 2.95
C VAL A 352 16.68 -6.31 2.45
N ILE A 353 16.03 -5.33 3.06
CA ILE A 353 14.74 -4.78 2.62
C ILE A 353 15.03 -3.42 1.99
N ALA A 354 14.82 -3.30 0.68
CA ALA A 354 15.16 -2.09 -0.05
C ALA A 354 14.11 -1.72 -1.10
N GLY A 355 13.90 -0.42 -1.33
CA GLY A 355 13.09 0.11 -2.43
C GLY A 355 13.88 0.11 -3.74
N ASN A 356 13.24 -0.05 -4.87
CA ASN A 356 11.84 -0.07 -5.25
C ASN A 356 11.30 -1.52 -5.31
N GLY A 357 10.01 -1.70 -4.96
CA GLY A 357 9.37 -3.02 -4.92
C GLY A 357 9.24 -3.73 -6.27
N MET A 358 9.33 -3.01 -7.40
CA MET A 358 9.28 -3.54 -8.78
C MET A 358 10.68 -3.73 -9.40
N CYS A 359 11.74 -3.46 -8.67
CA CYS A 359 13.14 -3.50 -9.12
C CYS A 359 13.45 -2.57 -10.32
N SER A 360 12.58 -1.60 -10.64
CA SER A 360 12.77 -0.67 -11.76
C SER A 360 13.62 0.54 -11.43
N GLY A 361 14.22 0.58 -10.25
CA GLY A 361 15.07 1.66 -9.75
C GLY A 361 15.31 1.54 -8.26
N GLY A 362 15.86 2.58 -7.65
CA GLY A 362 16.11 2.62 -6.23
C GLY A 362 17.29 1.77 -5.76
N ARG A 363 17.43 1.66 -4.45
CA ARG A 363 18.61 1.03 -3.83
C ARG A 363 18.70 -0.47 -4.04
N ILE A 364 17.55 -1.15 -4.20
CA ILE A 364 17.52 -2.60 -4.46
C ILE A 364 18.29 -2.99 -5.71
N VAL A 365 18.28 -2.15 -6.75
CA VAL A 365 18.96 -2.42 -8.02
C VAL A 365 20.46 -2.61 -7.82
N ASN A 366 21.09 -1.84 -6.94
CA ASN A 366 22.53 -1.98 -6.67
C ASN A 366 22.87 -3.31 -5.95
N TYR A 367 21.98 -3.78 -5.05
CA TYR A 367 22.10 -5.10 -4.44
C TYR A 367 21.93 -6.21 -5.48
N LEU A 368 20.92 -6.10 -6.35
CA LEU A 368 20.70 -7.06 -7.44
C LEU A 368 21.91 -7.14 -8.37
N LYS A 369 22.43 -6.01 -8.84
CA LYS A 369 23.66 -5.96 -9.66
C LYS A 369 24.87 -6.62 -8.99
N ALA A 370 24.98 -6.50 -7.67
CA ALA A 370 26.09 -7.02 -6.91
C ALA A 370 26.01 -8.54 -6.63
N MET A 371 24.79 -9.10 -6.54
CA MET A 371 24.56 -10.42 -5.93
C MET A 371 23.71 -11.37 -6.79
N LEU A 372 22.98 -10.88 -7.81
CA LEU A 372 22.07 -11.71 -8.61
C LEU A 372 22.76 -12.87 -9.34
N GLY A 373 24.06 -12.72 -9.66
CA GLY A 373 24.88 -13.75 -10.32
C GLY A 373 25.44 -14.82 -9.39
N ASP A 374 25.18 -14.78 -8.09
CA ASP A 374 25.68 -15.75 -7.11
C ASP A 374 24.53 -16.63 -6.58
N PRO A 375 24.57 -17.97 -6.79
CA PRO A 375 23.48 -18.88 -6.42
C PRO A 375 23.28 -19.07 -4.89
N ARG A 376 24.16 -18.52 -4.05
CA ARG A 376 23.99 -18.51 -2.60
C ARG A 376 22.94 -17.50 -2.15
N HIS A 377 22.75 -16.41 -2.92
CA HIS A 377 21.81 -15.37 -2.59
C HIS A 377 20.38 -15.72 -2.97
N GLU A 378 19.43 -15.07 -2.34
CA GLU A 378 18.01 -15.28 -2.57
C GLU A 378 17.32 -13.94 -2.84
N VAL A 379 16.42 -13.91 -3.81
CA VAL A 379 15.52 -12.79 -4.08
C VAL A 379 14.11 -13.22 -3.68
N VAL A 380 13.50 -12.49 -2.75
CA VAL A 380 12.19 -12.83 -2.19
C VAL A 380 11.18 -11.76 -2.55
N PHE A 381 10.25 -12.11 -3.42
CA PHE A 381 9.12 -11.24 -3.75
C PHE A 381 7.96 -11.45 -2.80
N VAL A 382 7.49 -10.36 -2.21
CA VAL A 382 6.36 -10.32 -1.25
C VAL A 382 5.17 -9.53 -1.79
N GLY A 383 5.17 -9.23 -3.08
CA GLY A 383 4.12 -8.44 -3.74
C GLY A 383 4.06 -8.72 -5.23
N TYR A 384 3.02 -8.18 -5.85
CA TYR A 384 2.82 -8.24 -7.30
C TYR A 384 3.99 -7.57 -8.04
N GLN A 385 4.39 -8.18 -9.15
CA GLN A 385 5.37 -7.63 -10.06
C GLN A 385 4.68 -7.28 -11.38
N ALA A 386 4.69 -6.01 -11.75
CA ALA A 386 4.02 -5.55 -12.95
C ALA A 386 4.75 -6.04 -14.21
N LYS A 387 3.98 -6.43 -15.22
CA LYS A 387 4.50 -6.87 -16.51
C LYS A 387 5.42 -5.79 -17.11
N GLY A 388 6.58 -6.21 -17.62
CA GLY A 388 7.58 -5.30 -18.20
C GLY A 388 8.57 -4.72 -17.19
N THR A 389 8.45 -5.02 -15.90
CA THR A 389 9.42 -4.60 -14.89
C THR A 389 10.57 -5.62 -14.73
N PRO A 390 11.78 -5.20 -14.33
CA PRO A 390 12.86 -6.12 -13.99
C PRO A 390 12.47 -7.14 -12.92
N GLY A 391 11.65 -6.72 -11.93
CA GLY A 391 11.14 -7.62 -10.90
C GLY A 391 10.31 -8.76 -11.47
N ALA A 392 9.45 -8.49 -12.47
CA ALA A 392 8.67 -9.54 -13.14
C ALA A 392 9.56 -10.55 -13.91
N VAL A 393 10.64 -10.07 -14.53
CA VAL A 393 11.62 -10.95 -15.22
C VAL A 393 12.33 -11.84 -14.19
N ILE A 394 12.79 -11.28 -13.08
CA ILE A 394 13.45 -12.05 -12.02
C ILE A 394 12.47 -13.04 -11.38
N GLN A 395 11.24 -12.60 -11.07
CA GLN A 395 10.21 -13.46 -10.46
C GLN A 395 9.87 -14.67 -11.33
N ALA A 396 9.87 -14.50 -12.65
CA ALA A 396 9.62 -15.61 -13.59
C ALA A 396 10.70 -16.71 -13.56
N CYS A 397 11.85 -16.48 -12.91
CA CYS A 397 12.90 -17.48 -12.71
C CYS A 397 12.61 -18.45 -11.56
N GLU A 398 11.53 -18.24 -10.77
CA GLU A 398 11.18 -19.12 -9.65
C GLU A 398 10.94 -20.56 -10.12
N GLY A 399 11.69 -21.50 -9.54
CA GLY A 399 11.60 -22.94 -9.88
C GLY A 399 12.05 -23.30 -11.30
N GLY A 400 12.56 -22.35 -12.08
CA GLY A 400 13.05 -22.57 -13.44
C GLY A 400 14.51 -22.98 -13.47
N GLU A 401 14.85 -23.94 -14.37
CA GLU A 401 16.20 -24.23 -14.77
C GLU A 401 16.45 -23.57 -16.13
N GLY A 402 17.33 -22.58 -16.20
CA GLY A 402 17.67 -21.94 -17.46
C GLY A 402 18.52 -20.68 -17.29
N PHE A 403 19.15 -20.28 -18.41
CA PHE A 403 19.90 -19.03 -18.47
C PHE A 403 18.93 -17.86 -18.71
N VAL A 404 18.74 -17.03 -17.71
CA VAL A 404 17.92 -15.82 -17.80
C VAL A 404 18.78 -14.61 -17.48
N GLN A 405 18.62 -13.56 -18.27
CA GLN A 405 19.24 -12.26 -18.02
C GLN A 405 18.16 -11.19 -17.83
N VAL A 406 18.45 -10.26 -16.95
CA VAL A 406 17.59 -9.09 -16.69
C VAL A 406 18.37 -7.81 -16.95
N ASP A 407 17.72 -6.84 -17.57
CA ASP A 407 18.26 -5.49 -17.74
C ASP A 407 18.09 -4.70 -16.41
N LEU A 408 19.21 -4.23 -15.87
CA LEU A 408 19.25 -3.35 -14.71
C LEU A 408 20.10 -2.12 -15.07
N ASP A 409 19.43 -0.99 -15.26
CA ASP A 409 20.02 0.30 -15.68
C ASP A 409 20.86 0.20 -16.97
N GLY A 410 20.31 -0.47 -18.01
CA GLY A 410 20.92 -0.62 -19.33
C GLY A 410 22.03 -1.66 -19.42
N ASN A 411 22.22 -2.50 -18.40
CA ASN A 411 23.16 -3.60 -18.42
C ASN A 411 22.48 -4.93 -18.11
N MET A 412 22.90 -5.99 -18.81
CA MET A 412 22.36 -7.34 -18.65
C MET A 412 23.06 -8.08 -17.50
N TYR A 413 22.28 -8.62 -16.58
CA TYR A 413 22.76 -9.41 -15.44
C TYR A 413 22.14 -10.80 -15.47
N GLU A 414 22.99 -11.83 -15.31
CA GLU A 414 22.53 -13.21 -15.20
C GLU A 414 21.81 -13.45 -13.86
N VAL A 415 20.66 -14.13 -13.90
CA VAL A 415 19.90 -14.52 -12.71
C VAL A 415 20.31 -15.93 -12.30
N ARG A 416 21.19 -16.03 -11.29
CA ARG A 416 21.62 -17.29 -10.68
C ARG A 416 21.18 -17.41 -9.23
N ALA A 417 20.87 -16.29 -8.58
CA ALA A 417 20.28 -16.27 -7.24
C ALA A 417 18.95 -17.03 -7.24
N LYS A 418 18.65 -17.70 -6.14
CA LYS A 418 17.37 -18.39 -5.97
C LYS A 418 16.25 -17.37 -5.84
N VAL A 419 15.11 -17.65 -6.47
CA VAL A 419 13.97 -16.74 -6.48
C VAL A 419 12.78 -17.39 -5.80
N PHE A 420 12.13 -16.64 -4.92
CA PHE A 420 10.94 -17.07 -4.18
C PHE A 420 9.86 -16.00 -4.23
N SER A 421 8.61 -16.43 -4.44
CA SER A 421 7.42 -15.61 -4.31
C SER A 421 6.63 -16.05 -3.09
N LEU A 422 6.57 -15.19 -2.08
CA LEU A 422 5.79 -15.43 -0.89
C LEU A 422 4.40 -14.80 -1.05
N GLY A 423 3.43 -15.64 -1.42
CA GLY A 423 2.03 -15.23 -1.43
C GLY A 423 1.51 -14.89 -0.03
N GLY A 424 0.37 -14.18 0.04
CA GLY A 424 -0.25 -13.81 1.31
C GLY A 424 0.23 -12.48 1.90
N TYR A 425 1.15 -11.78 1.23
CA TYR A 425 1.60 -10.44 1.61
C TYR A 425 0.90 -9.32 0.83
N SER A 426 -0.10 -9.58 -0.01
CA SER A 426 -0.83 -8.50 -0.68
C SER A 426 -1.50 -7.57 0.32
N GLY A 427 -1.40 -6.26 0.10
CA GLY A 427 -2.09 -5.25 0.91
C GLY A 427 -3.59 -5.20 0.63
N HIS A 428 -4.03 -5.56 -0.59
CA HIS A 428 -5.43 -5.49 -1.00
C HIS A 428 -6.22 -6.73 -0.59
N ALA A 429 -7.52 -6.54 -0.42
CA ALA A 429 -8.47 -7.64 -0.33
C ALA A 429 -8.48 -8.46 -1.63
N ASP A 430 -8.68 -9.75 -1.51
CA ASP A 430 -8.94 -10.63 -2.65
C ASP A 430 -10.43 -10.64 -3.03
N GLN A 431 -10.82 -11.45 -4.04
CA GLN A 431 -12.21 -11.53 -4.47
C GLN A 431 -13.17 -11.84 -3.31
N SER A 432 -12.79 -12.74 -2.39
CA SER A 432 -13.62 -13.09 -1.23
C SER A 432 -13.83 -11.90 -0.32
N GLY A 433 -12.76 -11.21 0.04
CA GLY A 433 -12.81 -10.03 0.91
C GLY A 433 -13.60 -8.88 0.30
N LEU A 434 -13.45 -8.64 -1.02
CA LEU A 434 -14.24 -7.63 -1.74
C LEU A 434 -15.74 -7.96 -1.73
N ILE A 435 -16.08 -9.24 -1.95
CA ILE A 435 -17.47 -9.72 -1.88
C ILE A 435 -17.99 -9.57 -0.46
N GLU A 436 -17.26 -10.02 0.55
CA GLU A 436 -17.67 -9.95 1.96
C GLU A 436 -17.93 -8.51 2.39
N TYR A 437 -17.08 -7.57 1.96
CA TYR A 437 -17.31 -6.15 2.20
C TYR A 437 -18.61 -5.65 1.57
N ALA A 438 -18.87 -5.99 0.31
CA ALA A 438 -20.05 -5.54 -0.41
C ALA A 438 -21.36 -6.17 0.11
N VAL A 439 -21.34 -7.44 0.56
CA VAL A 439 -22.53 -8.14 1.04
C VAL A 439 -22.71 -8.06 2.55
N GLY A 440 -21.69 -7.61 3.29
CA GLY A 440 -21.72 -7.50 4.76
C GLY A 440 -22.57 -6.34 5.29
N MET A 441 -23.06 -5.48 4.40
CA MET A 441 -24.02 -4.43 4.76
C MET A 441 -25.39 -5.02 5.10
N PRO A 442 -26.13 -4.45 6.07
CA PRO A 442 -27.50 -4.89 6.39
C PRO A 442 -28.47 -4.82 5.22
N GLY A 443 -28.24 -3.92 4.25
CA GLY A 443 -29.03 -3.76 3.03
C GLY A 443 -28.12 -3.66 1.80
N ALA A 444 -28.53 -4.25 0.69
CA ALA A 444 -27.77 -4.13 -0.56
C ALA A 444 -27.81 -2.69 -1.10
N PRO A 445 -26.68 -2.16 -1.64
CA PRO A 445 -26.68 -0.89 -2.33
C PRO A 445 -27.58 -0.94 -3.58
N GLN A 446 -28.06 0.22 -4.02
CA GLN A 446 -28.81 0.34 -5.27
C GLN A 446 -27.88 0.17 -6.48
N ARG A 447 -26.65 0.68 -6.35
CA ARG A 447 -25.63 0.66 -7.43
C ARG A 447 -24.25 0.35 -6.86
N ILE A 448 -23.49 -0.48 -7.60
CA ILE A 448 -22.06 -0.76 -7.33
C ILE A 448 -21.27 -0.38 -8.58
N LEU A 449 -20.33 0.56 -8.42
CA LEU A 449 -19.39 0.95 -9.47
C LEU A 449 -18.04 0.29 -9.19
N LEU A 450 -17.56 -0.51 -10.15
CA LEU A 450 -16.28 -1.22 -10.03
C LEU A 450 -15.17 -0.43 -10.68
N VAL A 451 -14.23 0.03 -9.86
CA VAL A 451 -13.08 0.86 -10.24
C VAL A 451 -11.77 0.20 -9.78
N HIS A 452 -10.63 0.82 -10.05
CA HIS A 452 -9.32 0.43 -9.52
C HIS A 452 -9.03 -1.07 -9.70
N GLY A 453 -8.98 -1.51 -10.96
CA GLY A 453 -8.74 -2.91 -11.34
C GLY A 453 -8.66 -3.07 -12.85
N GLU A 454 -7.97 -4.11 -13.26
CA GLU A 454 -7.94 -4.55 -14.65
C GLU A 454 -9.35 -4.94 -15.12
N SER A 455 -9.63 -4.76 -16.43
CA SER A 455 -10.95 -5.07 -16.99
C SER A 455 -11.43 -6.49 -16.66
N ARG A 456 -10.52 -7.48 -16.72
CA ARG A 456 -10.81 -8.86 -16.35
C ARG A 456 -11.24 -9.00 -14.89
N ALA A 457 -10.53 -8.34 -13.98
CA ALA A 457 -10.82 -8.38 -12.54
C ALA A 457 -12.18 -7.76 -12.23
N LYS A 458 -12.49 -6.61 -12.83
CA LYS A 458 -13.80 -5.94 -12.69
C LYS A 458 -14.94 -6.81 -13.18
N ILE A 459 -14.81 -7.42 -14.35
CA ILE A 459 -15.84 -8.32 -14.91
C ILE A 459 -16.05 -9.53 -14.01
N ALA A 460 -14.97 -10.19 -13.57
CA ALA A 460 -15.04 -11.35 -12.70
C ALA A 460 -15.71 -11.03 -11.35
N LEU A 461 -15.36 -9.86 -10.75
CA LEU A 461 -15.98 -9.39 -9.51
C LEU A 461 -17.47 -9.05 -9.72
N ALA A 462 -17.81 -8.36 -10.81
CA ALA A 462 -19.21 -8.07 -11.15
C ALA A 462 -20.05 -9.34 -11.21
N ASP A 463 -19.55 -10.38 -11.89
CA ASP A 463 -20.25 -11.66 -12.02
C ASP A 463 -20.36 -12.40 -10.68
N ALA A 464 -19.33 -12.34 -9.85
CA ALA A 464 -19.36 -12.92 -8.51
C ALA A 464 -20.38 -12.21 -7.60
N LEU A 465 -20.43 -10.88 -7.63
CA LEU A 465 -21.40 -10.06 -6.89
C LEU A 465 -22.83 -10.29 -7.39
N ARG A 466 -23.06 -10.36 -8.73
CA ARG A 466 -24.38 -10.68 -9.29
C ARG A 466 -24.89 -12.03 -8.79
N ARG A 467 -24.03 -13.05 -8.71
CA ARG A 467 -24.39 -14.36 -8.14
C ARG A 467 -24.75 -14.25 -6.66
N ARG A 468 -23.98 -13.47 -5.88
CA ARG A 468 -24.22 -13.29 -4.44
C ARG A 468 -25.56 -12.59 -4.15
N PHE A 469 -25.89 -11.57 -4.96
CA PHE A 469 -27.13 -10.82 -4.83
C PHE A 469 -28.33 -11.44 -5.62
N SER A 470 -28.17 -12.63 -6.22
CA SER A 470 -29.19 -13.23 -7.10
C SER A 470 -30.54 -13.48 -6.43
N ASN A 471 -30.54 -13.75 -5.12
CA ASN A 471 -31.75 -14.07 -4.34
C ASN A 471 -32.46 -12.83 -3.78
N LEU A 472 -31.91 -11.62 -3.97
CA LEU A 472 -32.55 -10.39 -3.51
C LEU A 472 -33.66 -9.95 -4.46
N MET A 473 -34.73 -9.38 -3.88
CA MET A 473 -35.84 -8.79 -4.65
C MET A 473 -35.35 -7.58 -5.48
N HIS A 474 -34.48 -6.75 -4.88
CA HIS A 474 -33.81 -5.64 -5.55
C HIS A 474 -32.32 -5.94 -5.64
N ARG A 475 -31.81 -6.14 -6.85
CA ARG A 475 -30.42 -6.42 -7.12
C ARG A 475 -29.68 -5.11 -7.41
N PRO A 476 -28.47 -4.95 -6.90
CA PRO A 476 -27.64 -3.80 -7.25
C PRO A 476 -27.40 -3.69 -8.76
N ASP A 477 -27.47 -2.46 -9.28
CA ASP A 477 -26.99 -2.16 -10.63
C ASP A 477 -25.45 -2.19 -10.62
N MET A 478 -24.84 -3.09 -11.43
CA MET A 478 -23.39 -3.25 -11.53
C MET A 478 -22.86 -2.46 -12.70
N VAL A 479 -22.09 -1.40 -12.40
CA VAL A 479 -21.51 -0.49 -13.39
C VAL A 479 -20.00 -0.65 -13.42
N ILE A 480 -19.43 -0.79 -14.59
CA ILE A 480 -17.99 -0.69 -14.84
C ILE A 480 -17.81 0.62 -15.62
N PRO A 481 -17.35 1.71 -15.00
CA PRO A 481 -17.11 2.97 -15.67
C PRO A 481 -16.01 2.83 -16.75
N GLU A 482 -16.15 3.58 -17.85
CA GLU A 482 -15.18 3.63 -18.95
C GLU A 482 -13.97 4.54 -18.66
#